data_884315fc2d83a57859dbf6312b940a1e
#
_entry.id   884315fc2d83a57859dbf6312b940a1e
#
_cell.length_a   1.000
_cell.length_b   1.000
_cell.length_c   1.000
_cell.angle_alpha   90.00
_cell.angle_beta   90.00
_cell.angle_gamma   90.00
#
_symmetry.space_group_name_H-M   'P 1'
#
loop_
_entity.id
_entity.type
_entity.pdbx_description
1 polymer ?
#
loop_
_entity_poly.entity_id
_entity_poly.type
_entity_poly.pdbx_seq_one_letter_code
_entity_poly.pdbx_strand_id
1 'polypeptide(L)'
;MLCQNCHKNPATIHLTTNLNGRQTSIDLCQNCYQEIKNEANGFNNIGQDPFGFGSLDDIFKAISNPNFSNQQSMSQEPPTQSGRIGGNNGNRNGDSSILGQYGLDLTEEAKNGQIDPVIGRDKEIARVIEILNRRTKNNPVLIGEAGVGKTAVVEGLAQKIVNGDVPQKLIGKKVIRLDVVSLVQGTGIRGQFEQRMQQLMKELKQQKDVILFIDEIHEIVGAGNAEGGMDAGNVLKPSLARGEFQLVGATTLNEFRTIEKDAALARRLQPVQVDEPSVEETIKILNGIRNKYEAYHHVK
;
A
#
# COMPACT_ATOMS: atom_id res chain seq x y z
N MET A 1 14.94 46.33 8.98
CA MET A 1 14.92 45.19 9.91
C MET A 1 16.10 44.27 9.60
N LEU A 2 16.64 43.56 10.57
CA LEU A 2 17.67 42.55 10.33
C LEU A 2 17.04 41.23 9.85
N CYS A 3 17.77 40.46 9.05
CA CYS A 3 17.35 39.15 8.58
C CYS A 3 17.05 38.23 9.77
N GLN A 4 15.89 37.58 9.75
CA GLN A 4 15.43 36.70 10.83
C GLN A 4 16.22 35.37 10.90
N ASN A 5 16.94 35.00 9.83
CA ASN A 5 17.76 33.80 9.79
C ASN A 5 19.19 34.04 10.30
N CYS A 6 19.94 34.96 9.71
CA CYS A 6 21.35 35.19 10.09
C CYS A 6 21.55 36.27 11.14
N HIS A 7 20.57 37.14 11.41
CA HIS A 7 20.61 38.28 12.34
C HIS A 7 21.75 39.30 12.11
N LYS A 8 22.47 39.19 10.97
CA LYS A 8 23.65 39.98 10.65
C LYS A 8 23.39 41.00 9.55
N ASN A 9 22.69 40.63 8.50
CA ASN A 9 22.47 41.45 7.31
C ASN A 9 21.08 42.08 7.32
N PRO A 10 20.90 43.26 6.66
CA PRO A 10 19.57 43.84 6.50
C PRO A 10 18.66 42.92 5.67
N ALA A 11 17.42 42.77 6.11
CA ALA A 11 16.40 42.03 5.38
C ALA A 11 15.94 42.86 4.16
N THR A 12 16.03 42.25 2.99
CA THR A 12 15.61 42.83 1.70
C THR A 12 14.49 42.09 1.02
N ILE A 13 14.14 40.87 1.52
CA ILE A 13 13.09 39.99 0.97
C ILE A 13 12.06 39.72 2.07
N HIS A 14 10.82 40.08 1.80
CA HIS A 14 9.68 39.86 2.70
C HIS A 14 8.79 38.76 2.12
N LEU A 15 8.72 37.63 2.79
CA LEU A 15 7.85 36.52 2.41
C LEU A 15 6.63 36.49 3.34
N THR A 16 5.43 36.49 2.76
CA THR A 16 4.19 36.45 3.53
C THR A 16 3.38 35.22 3.10
N THR A 17 3.00 34.40 4.07
CA THR A 17 2.10 33.26 3.85
C THR A 17 0.83 33.40 4.67
N ASN A 18 -0.26 32.86 4.14
CA ASN A 18 -1.56 32.85 4.78
C ASN A 18 -2.02 31.39 4.99
N LEU A 19 -1.81 30.86 6.18
CA LEU A 19 -2.16 29.49 6.57
C LEU A 19 -3.37 29.52 7.51
N ASN A 20 -4.49 28.94 7.11
CA ASN A 20 -5.70 28.85 7.92
C ASN A 20 -6.18 30.19 8.52
N GLY A 21 -6.07 31.28 7.76
CA GLY A 21 -6.48 32.60 8.22
C GLY A 21 -5.47 33.31 9.14
N ARG A 22 -4.31 32.75 9.41
CA ARG A 22 -3.18 33.41 10.08
C ARG A 22 -2.13 33.81 9.07
N GLN A 23 -1.84 35.10 9.03
CA GLN A 23 -0.80 35.68 8.17
C GLN A 23 0.53 35.65 8.92
N THR A 24 1.53 34.95 8.37
CA THR A 24 2.88 34.88 8.92
C THR A 24 3.84 35.49 7.91
N SER A 25 4.72 36.39 8.33
CA SER A 25 5.73 37.03 7.48
C SER A 25 7.14 36.71 8.00
N ILE A 26 8.05 36.45 7.07
CA ILE A 26 9.47 36.20 7.33
C ILE A 26 10.29 37.18 6.50
N ASP A 27 11.26 37.83 7.17
CA ASP A 27 12.13 38.84 6.57
C ASP A 27 13.55 38.27 6.42
N LEU A 28 14.04 38.13 5.20
CA LEU A 28 15.32 37.51 4.88
C LEU A 28 16.25 38.45 4.12
N CYS A 29 17.57 38.30 4.33
CA CYS A 29 18.55 38.93 3.44
C CYS A 29 18.72 38.07 2.18
N GLN A 30 19.29 38.68 1.14
CA GLN A 30 19.43 38.04 -0.17
C GLN A 30 20.28 36.75 -0.14
N ASN A 31 21.31 36.69 0.71
CA ASN A 31 22.17 35.51 0.85
C ASN A 31 21.42 34.34 1.49
N CYS A 32 20.72 34.56 2.61
CA CYS A 32 19.95 33.53 3.27
C CYS A 32 18.78 33.03 2.41
N TYR A 33 18.16 33.90 1.62
CA TYR A 33 17.13 33.51 0.67
C TYR A 33 17.68 32.62 -0.45
N GLN A 34 18.88 32.91 -0.97
CA GLN A 34 19.52 32.08 -1.99
C GLN A 34 20.00 30.74 -1.45
N GLU A 35 20.51 30.70 -0.20
CA GLU A 35 20.87 29.43 0.45
C GLU A 35 19.66 28.51 0.60
N ILE A 36 18.54 29.00 1.13
CA ILE A 36 17.30 28.26 1.29
C ILE A 36 16.76 27.80 -0.07
N LYS A 37 16.85 28.66 -1.10
CA LYS A 37 16.40 28.31 -2.45
C LYS A 37 17.26 27.21 -3.10
N ASN A 38 18.58 27.22 -2.84
CA ASN A 38 19.51 26.22 -3.38
C ASN A 38 19.34 24.87 -2.67
N GLU A 39 19.08 24.86 -1.38
CA GLU A 39 18.75 23.64 -0.63
C GLU A 39 17.40 23.03 -1.06
N ALA A 40 16.40 23.87 -1.29
CA ALA A 40 15.11 23.42 -1.84
C ALA A 40 15.24 22.84 -3.27
N ASN A 41 16.15 23.34 -4.10
CA ASN A 41 16.45 22.81 -5.43
C ASN A 41 17.18 21.45 -5.41
N GLY A 42 17.85 21.09 -4.31
CA GLY A 42 18.47 19.78 -4.11
C GLY A 42 17.44 18.63 -3.96
N PHE A 43 16.19 18.95 -3.69
CA PHE A 43 15.08 17.99 -3.59
C PHE A 43 14.23 17.86 -4.86
N ASN A 44 14.56 18.61 -5.94
CA ASN A 44 13.78 18.60 -7.18
C ASN A 44 14.33 17.57 -8.19
N ASN A 45 13.90 16.31 -8.04
CA ASN A 45 13.82 15.39 -9.18
C ASN A 45 12.45 14.72 -9.28
N ILE A 46 11.37 15.45 -9.03
CA ILE A 46 9.99 14.97 -9.24
C ILE A 46 9.13 16.12 -9.78
N GLY A 47 8.76 16.02 -11.09
CA GLY A 47 7.59 16.64 -11.68
C GLY A 47 7.74 18.10 -12.10
N GLN A 48 7.64 18.32 -13.41
CA GLN A 48 7.53 19.60 -14.06
C GLN A 48 6.30 20.39 -13.56
N ASP A 49 6.55 21.35 -12.69
CA ASP A 49 5.65 22.49 -12.51
C ASP A 49 6.35 23.76 -13.01
N PRO A 50 5.67 24.63 -13.79
CA PRO A 50 6.29 25.79 -14.47
C PRO A 50 6.74 26.90 -13.52
N PHE A 51 6.58 26.77 -12.23
CA PHE A 51 6.95 27.79 -11.23
C PHE A 51 7.90 27.31 -10.13
N GLY A 52 8.54 26.12 -10.20
CA GLY A 52 9.81 25.75 -9.54
C GLY A 52 9.96 26.10 -8.04
N PHE A 53 8.88 26.25 -7.28
CA PHE A 53 8.93 26.45 -5.83
C PHE A 53 8.34 25.22 -5.16
N GLY A 54 9.19 24.48 -4.43
CA GLY A 54 8.73 23.60 -3.37
C GLY A 54 7.76 24.37 -2.46
N SER A 55 6.76 23.70 -1.92
CA SER A 55 5.73 24.33 -1.10
C SER A 55 6.35 25.28 -0.09
N LEU A 56 5.82 26.49 0.03
CA LEU A 56 6.23 27.47 1.06
C LEU A 56 6.20 26.86 2.48
N ASP A 57 5.37 25.84 2.68
CA ASP A 57 5.32 25.02 3.90
C ASP A 57 6.64 24.30 4.21
N ASP A 58 7.37 23.83 3.21
CA ASP A 58 8.63 23.11 3.39
C ASP A 58 9.76 24.09 3.76
N ILE A 59 9.70 25.30 3.23
CA ILE A 59 10.62 26.38 3.60
C ILE A 59 10.36 26.82 5.06
N PHE A 60 9.09 26.93 5.46
CA PHE A 60 8.71 27.29 6.83
C PHE A 60 9.09 26.21 7.85
N LYS A 61 8.94 24.92 7.52
CA LYS A 61 9.38 23.81 8.37
C LYS A 61 10.90 23.77 8.55
N ALA A 62 11.66 24.08 7.50
CA ALA A 62 13.12 24.12 7.57
C ALA A 62 13.62 25.25 8.50
N ILE A 63 12.99 26.42 8.46
CA ILE A 63 13.36 27.58 9.27
C ILE A 63 12.91 27.46 10.74
N SER A 64 11.78 26.76 10.98
CA SER A 64 11.21 26.59 12.33
C SER A 64 11.86 25.48 13.16
N ASN A 65 12.86 24.78 12.63
CA ASN A 65 13.54 23.69 13.32
C ASN A 65 14.75 24.23 14.12
N PRO A 66 14.76 24.21 15.46
CA PRO A 66 15.82 24.78 16.30
C PRO A 66 17.19 24.07 16.16
N ASN A 67 17.28 22.97 15.42
CA ASN A 67 18.52 22.23 15.19
C ASN A 67 19.28 22.65 13.91
N PHE A 68 18.79 23.64 13.16
CA PHE A 68 19.40 24.06 11.89
C PHE A 68 20.68 24.92 12.04
N SER A 69 20.92 25.49 13.22
CA SER A 69 22.01 26.49 13.42
C SER A 69 23.36 25.93 13.87
N ASN A 70 23.57 24.60 13.93
CA ASN A 70 24.78 24.04 14.56
C ASN A 70 25.59 23.05 13.73
N GLN A 71 25.59 23.16 12.40
CA GLN A 71 26.53 22.39 11.55
C GLN A 71 27.27 23.31 10.58
N GLN A 72 28.19 24.07 11.10
CA GLN A 72 29.33 24.58 10.32
C GLN A 72 30.63 24.34 11.06
N SER A 73 31.53 23.72 10.31
CA SER A 73 32.99 23.55 10.50
C SER A 73 33.41 22.24 11.22
N MET A 74 33.99 21.28 10.51
CA MET A 74 35.43 21.09 10.41
C MET A 74 35.79 19.75 9.71
N SER A 75 36.58 19.92 8.64
CA SER A 75 37.86 19.25 8.32
C SER A 75 38.02 17.73 8.42
N GLN A 76 38.50 17.25 7.30
CA GLN A 76 39.19 16.01 6.92
C GLN A 76 40.12 15.42 7.99
N GLU A 77 40.03 14.09 8.20
CA GLU A 77 41.13 13.12 8.07
C GLU A 77 40.64 11.67 8.34
N PRO A 78 41.43 10.62 7.97
CA PRO A 78 40.90 9.37 7.42
C PRO A 78 40.83 8.17 8.43
N PRO A 79 40.60 6.92 7.99
CA PRO A 79 39.77 5.98 8.69
C PRO A 79 40.53 5.01 9.60
N THR A 80 39.95 4.66 10.74
CA THR A 80 40.31 3.44 11.48
C THR A 80 39.08 2.58 11.76
N GLN A 81 39.24 1.32 11.46
CA GLN A 81 38.31 0.23 11.65
C GLN A 81 37.99 -0.03 13.12
N SER A 82 36.76 -0.27 13.47
CA SER A 82 36.29 -1.51 14.14
C SER A 82 34.89 -1.34 14.75
N GLY A 83 34.08 -2.39 14.66
CA GLY A 83 32.86 -2.53 15.44
C GLY A 83 31.60 -2.79 14.61
N ARG A 84 31.47 -4.00 14.04
CA ARG A 84 30.21 -4.52 13.51
C ARG A 84 29.24 -4.72 14.66
N ILE A 85 28.13 -4.01 14.67
CA ILE A 85 26.88 -4.46 15.26
C ILE A 85 25.84 -4.44 14.14
N GLY A 86 25.33 -5.63 13.83
CA GLY A 86 24.42 -5.85 12.72
C GLY A 86 23.08 -5.18 12.96
N GLY A 87 22.80 -4.17 12.16
CA GLY A 87 21.47 -3.71 11.88
C GLY A 87 21.22 -4.02 10.40
N ASN A 88 20.33 -4.97 10.16
CA ASN A 88 19.92 -5.38 8.83
C ASN A 88 19.14 -4.23 8.18
N ASN A 89 19.85 -3.26 7.63
CA ASN A 89 19.27 -2.21 6.80
C ASN A 89 19.22 -2.75 5.36
N GLY A 90 18.17 -3.57 5.09
CA GLY A 90 17.80 -3.91 3.72
C GLY A 90 17.69 -2.63 2.90
N ASN A 91 18.44 -2.61 1.85
CA ASN A 91 18.54 -1.61 0.81
C ASN A 91 17.15 -1.11 0.36
N ARG A 92 16.63 -0.06 1.01
CA ARG A 92 15.46 0.68 0.53
C ARG A 92 15.96 1.71 -0.48
N ASN A 93 16.37 1.23 -1.65
CA ASN A 93 16.28 2.05 -2.84
C ASN A 93 14.81 2.40 -3.00
N GLY A 94 14.48 3.67 -2.90
CA GLY A 94 13.14 4.20 -2.92
C GLY A 94 12.39 3.77 -4.19
N ASP A 95 11.82 2.60 -4.14
CA ASP A 95 10.87 2.14 -5.13
C ASP A 95 9.57 2.85 -4.82
N SER A 96 9.25 3.84 -5.63
CA SER A 96 7.97 4.55 -5.62
C SER A 96 6.83 3.66 -6.14
N SER A 97 6.95 2.35 -5.96
CA SER A 97 5.99 1.33 -6.34
C SER A 97 4.73 1.48 -5.48
N ILE A 98 3.58 1.56 -6.13
CA ILE A 98 2.27 1.59 -5.45
C ILE A 98 2.06 0.29 -4.66
N LEU A 99 2.46 -0.86 -5.23
CA LEU A 99 2.40 -2.14 -4.54
C LEU A 99 3.28 -2.17 -3.28
N GLY A 100 4.44 -1.51 -3.30
CA GLY A 100 5.31 -1.41 -2.13
C GLY A 100 4.80 -0.47 -1.05
N GLN A 101 4.02 0.56 -1.42
CA GLN A 101 3.48 1.55 -0.48
C GLN A 101 2.15 1.14 0.14
N TYR A 102 1.27 0.51 -0.64
CA TYR A 102 -0.12 0.20 -0.26
C TYR A 102 -0.42 -1.30 -0.29
N GLY A 103 0.57 -2.15 -0.59
CA GLY A 103 0.45 -3.60 -0.62
C GLY A 103 1.16 -4.27 0.56
N LEU A 104 0.53 -5.30 1.12
CA LEU A 104 1.12 -6.19 2.11
C LEU A 104 1.38 -7.55 1.44
N ASP A 105 2.63 -7.99 1.38
CA ASP A 105 3.00 -9.28 0.79
C ASP A 105 2.72 -10.43 1.78
N LEU A 106 1.57 -11.09 1.64
CA LEU A 106 1.17 -12.22 2.47
C LEU A 106 2.10 -13.43 2.28
N THR A 107 2.73 -13.59 1.13
CA THR A 107 3.69 -14.68 0.91
C THR A 107 5.00 -14.44 1.66
N GLU A 108 5.41 -13.20 1.81
CA GLU A 108 6.56 -12.84 2.64
C GLU A 108 6.25 -13.00 4.13
N GLU A 109 5.06 -12.57 4.58
CA GLU A 109 4.60 -12.82 5.95
C GLU A 109 4.52 -14.32 6.26
N ALA A 110 4.02 -15.14 5.31
CA ALA A 110 3.99 -16.59 5.46
C ALA A 110 5.39 -17.20 5.61
N LYS A 111 6.38 -16.75 4.81
CA LYS A 111 7.78 -17.18 4.92
C LYS A 111 8.40 -16.83 6.27
N ASN A 112 8.04 -15.68 6.80
CA ASN A 112 8.54 -15.19 8.09
C ASN A 112 7.78 -15.80 9.29
N GLY A 113 6.78 -16.67 9.06
CA GLY A 113 5.98 -17.27 10.13
C GLY A 113 5.05 -16.30 10.86
N GLN A 114 4.77 -15.15 10.26
CA GLN A 114 3.93 -14.10 10.84
C GLN A 114 2.44 -14.37 10.68
N ILE A 115 2.06 -15.25 9.72
CA ILE A 115 0.67 -15.67 9.52
C ILE A 115 0.32 -16.80 10.48
N ASP A 116 -0.89 -16.74 11.03
CA ASP A 116 -1.43 -17.81 11.86
C ASP A 116 -1.72 -19.07 11.03
N PRO A 117 -1.62 -20.27 11.63
CA PRO A 117 -1.96 -21.49 10.92
C PRO A 117 -3.44 -21.49 10.52
N VAL A 118 -3.70 -21.67 9.22
CA VAL A 118 -5.06 -21.74 8.70
C VAL A 118 -5.60 -23.14 8.83
N ILE A 119 -6.71 -23.30 9.52
CA ILE A 119 -7.32 -24.58 9.87
C ILE A 119 -8.74 -24.64 9.34
N GLY A 120 -9.12 -25.78 8.74
CA GLY A 120 -10.50 -26.05 8.33
C GLY A 120 -10.94 -25.38 7.02
N ARG A 121 -10.03 -24.75 6.27
CA ARG A 121 -10.33 -24.08 4.99
C ARG A 121 -9.73 -24.76 3.77
N ASP A 122 -9.37 -26.02 3.87
CA ASP A 122 -8.69 -26.75 2.79
C ASP A 122 -9.50 -26.84 1.51
N LYS A 123 -10.84 -26.98 1.61
CA LYS A 123 -11.74 -27.07 0.46
C LYS A 123 -11.79 -25.75 -0.31
N GLU A 124 -11.96 -24.64 0.40
CA GLU A 124 -12.02 -23.30 -0.19
C GLU A 124 -10.67 -22.92 -0.81
N ILE A 125 -9.56 -23.19 -0.12
CA ILE A 125 -8.20 -22.95 -0.62
C ILE A 125 -7.96 -23.79 -1.89
N ALA A 126 -8.29 -25.08 -1.89
CA ALA A 126 -8.15 -25.93 -3.06
C ALA A 126 -8.99 -25.41 -4.24
N ARG A 127 -10.19 -24.91 -3.98
CA ARG A 127 -11.06 -24.31 -5.00
C ARG A 127 -10.48 -23.02 -5.57
N VAL A 128 -9.91 -22.16 -4.73
CA VAL A 128 -9.20 -20.94 -5.15
C VAL A 128 -8.01 -21.30 -6.04
N ILE A 129 -7.20 -22.28 -5.66
CA ILE A 129 -6.06 -22.77 -6.43
C ILE A 129 -6.52 -23.30 -7.79
N GLU A 130 -7.60 -24.10 -7.84
CA GLU A 130 -8.17 -24.62 -9.08
C GLU A 130 -8.58 -23.47 -10.02
N ILE A 131 -9.27 -22.45 -9.50
CA ILE A 131 -9.75 -21.32 -10.30
C ILE A 131 -8.57 -20.51 -10.83
N LEU A 132 -7.56 -20.20 -10.00
CA LEU A 132 -6.36 -19.48 -10.42
C LEU A 132 -5.58 -20.20 -11.54
N ASN A 133 -5.69 -21.52 -11.61
CA ASN A 133 -5.07 -22.32 -12.66
C ASN A 133 -5.83 -22.32 -14.00
N ARG A 134 -7.07 -21.89 -14.03
CA ARG A 134 -7.88 -21.86 -15.26
C ARG A 134 -7.28 -20.89 -16.29
N ARG A 135 -7.65 -21.10 -17.55
CA ARG A 135 -7.31 -20.19 -18.65
C ARG A 135 -8.20 -18.96 -18.67
N THR A 136 -9.48 -19.12 -18.33
CA THR A 136 -10.52 -18.08 -18.29
C THR A 136 -11.27 -18.17 -16.98
N LYS A 137 -11.94 -17.10 -16.55
CA LYS A 137 -12.60 -17.02 -15.23
C LYS A 137 -11.64 -17.42 -14.09
N ASN A 138 -10.41 -16.93 -14.17
CA ASN A 138 -9.32 -17.30 -13.29
C ASN A 138 -9.11 -16.33 -12.12
N ASN A 139 -10.13 -15.56 -11.79
CA ASN A 139 -10.13 -14.66 -10.65
C ASN A 139 -11.21 -15.10 -9.65
N PRO A 140 -10.84 -15.82 -8.59
CA PRO A 140 -11.80 -16.22 -7.56
C PRO A 140 -12.28 -15.02 -6.75
N VAL A 141 -13.56 -15.03 -6.37
CA VAL A 141 -14.13 -14.09 -5.40
C VAL A 141 -14.72 -14.88 -4.25
N LEU A 142 -14.17 -14.69 -3.07
CA LEU A 142 -14.65 -15.29 -1.82
C LEU A 142 -15.94 -14.60 -1.39
N ILE A 143 -17.00 -15.35 -1.24
CA ILE A 143 -18.33 -14.85 -0.89
C ILE A 143 -18.74 -15.44 0.43
N GLY A 144 -19.10 -14.62 1.39
CA GLY A 144 -19.58 -15.03 2.70
C GLY A 144 -19.85 -13.85 3.60
N GLU A 145 -20.52 -14.10 4.70
CA GLU A 145 -20.81 -13.07 5.70
C GLU A 145 -19.54 -12.50 6.32
N ALA A 146 -19.66 -11.38 7.01
CA ALA A 146 -18.53 -10.77 7.73
C ALA A 146 -18.03 -11.72 8.83
N GLY A 147 -16.70 -11.87 8.97
CA GLY A 147 -16.11 -12.70 10.02
C GLY A 147 -16.03 -14.20 9.75
N VAL A 148 -16.55 -14.74 8.62
CA VAL A 148 -16.49 -16.19 8.33
C VAL A 148 -15.09 -16.70 8.00
N GLY A 149 -14.09 -15.81 7.85
CA GLY A 149 -12.69 -16.19 7.58
C GLY A 149 -12.29 -16.15 6.11
N LYS A 150 -12.86 -15.23 5.32
CA LYS A 150 -12.44 -15.02 3.90
C LYS A 150 -10.97 -14.71 3.77
N THR A 151 -10.43 -13.83 4.64
CA THR A 151 -9.01 -13.47 4.66
C THR A 151 -8.13 -14.67 5.01
N ALA A 152 -8.55 -15.53 5.95
CA ALA A 152 -7.82 -16.76 6.29
C ALA A 152 -7.66 -17.72 5.09
N VAL A 153 -8.64 -17.78 4.19
CA VAL A 153 -8.51 -18.58 2.94
C VAL A 153 -7.36 -18.07 2.08
N VAL A 154 -7.17 -16.74 1.99
CA VAL A 154 -6.09 -16.13 1.20
C VAL A 154 -4.73 -16.29 1.90
N GLU A 155 -4.70 -16.17 3.21
CA GLU A 155 -3.50 -16.46 4.03
C GLU A 155 -3.07 -17.94 3.87
N GLY A 156 -4.03 -18.88 3.87
CA GLY A 156 -3.77 -20.28 3.59
C GLY A 156 -3.28 -20.53 2.17
N LEU A 157 -3.78 -19.80 1.18
CA LEU A 157 -3.23 -19.83 -0.18
C LEU A 157 -1.76 -19.38 -0.19
N ALA A 158 -1.43 -18.28 0.50
CA ALA A 158 -0.05 -17.79 0.60
C ALA A 158 0.86 -18.84 1.26
N GLN A 159 0.43 -19.47 2.36
CA GLN A 159 1.17 -20.58 3.00
C GLN A 159 1.40 -21.75 2.05
N LYS A 160 0.39 -22.18 1.29
CA LYS A 160 0.54 -23.27 0.31
C LYS A 160 1.49 -22.92 -0.82
N ILE A 161 1.50 -21.67 -1.29
CA ILE A 161 2.46 -21.19 -2.31
C ILE A 161 3.89 -21.24 -1.76
N VAL A 162 4.10 -20.81 -0.54
CA VAL A 162 5.42 -20.80 0.12
C VAL A 162 5.94 -22.22 0.34
N ASN A 163 5.06 -23.14 0.76
CA ASN A 163 5.39 -24.55 0.99
C ASN A 163 5.57 -25.34 -0.32
N GLY A 164 5.20 -24.78 -1.47
CA GLY A 164 5.22 -25.47 -2.76
C GLY A 164 4.05 -26.44 -2.98
N ASP A 165 3.03 -26.41 -2.11
CA ASP A 165 1.83 -27.27 -2.18
C ASP A 165 0.80 -26.74 -3.17
N VAL A 166 1.27 -26.28 -4.32
CA VAL A 166 0.46 -25.70 -5.39
C VAL A 166 0.95 -26.20 -6.77
N PRO A 167 0.08 -26.19 -7.80
CA PRO A 167 0.50 -26.49 -9.14
C PRO A 167 1.62 -25.58 -9.65
N GLN A 168 2.47 -26.09 -10.57
CA GLN A 168 3.65 -25.42 -11.12
C GLN A 168 3.41 -23.96 -11.53
N LYS A 169 2.23 -23.65 -12.06
CA LYS A 169 1.86 -22.28 -12.51
C LYS A 169 1.81 -21.27 -11.37
N LEU A 170 1.58 -21.72 -10.14
CA LEU A 170 1.46 -20.87 -8.95
C LEU A 170 2.73 -20.87 -8.08
N ILE A 171 3.70 -21.75 -8.36
CA ILE A 171 4.97 -21.77 -7.64
C ILE A 171 5.71 -20.45 -7.86
N GLY A 172 6.20 -19.85 -6.77
CA GLY A 172 6.94 -18.59 -6.79
C GLY A 172 6.09 -17.33 -7.01
N LYS A 173 4.76 -17.46 -7.10
CA LYS A 173 3.89 -16.29 -7.13
C LYS A 173 3.82 -15.62 -5.75
N LYS A 174 3.56 -14.31 -5.78
CA LYS A 174 3.35 -13.48 -4.60
C LYS A 174 1.88 -13.14 -4.46
N VAL A 175 1.35 -13.23 -3.25
CA VAL A 175 0.00 -12.78 -2.92
C VAL A 175 0.12 -11.46 -2.18
N ILE A 176 -0.33 -10.37 -2.81
CA ILE A 176 -0.23 -9.02 -2.26
C ILE A 176 -1.64 -8.52 -1.91
N ARG A 177 -1.89 -8.27 -0.62
CA ARG A 177 -3.12 -7.64 -0.14
C ARG A 177 -3.03 -6.13 -0.35
N LEU A 178 -3.95 -5.56 -1.11
CA LEU A 178 -4.06 -4.14 -1.35
C LEU A 178 -4.85 -3.47 -0.23
N ASP A 179 -4.27 -2.46 0.40
CA ASP A 179 -4.99 -1.57 1.31
C ASP A 179 -5.69 -0.46 0.50
N VAL A 180 -6.96 -0.70 0.21
CA VAL A 180 -7.79 0.21 -0.58
C VAL A 180 -8.03 1.51 0.16
N VAL A 181 -8.22 1.45 1.47
CA VAL A 181 -8.50 2.63 2.31
C VAL A 181 -7.32 3.58 2.27
N SER A 182 -6.10 3.07 2.48
CA SER A 182 -4.87 3.87 2.40
C SER A 182 -4.61 4.40 0.98
N LEU A 183 -4.98 3.65 -0.06
CA LEU A 183 -4.85 4.10 -1.45
C LEU A 183 -5.73 5.31 -1.75
N VAL A 184 -6.91 5.39 -1.15
CA VAL A 184 -7.88 6.50 -1.28
C VAL A 184 -7.50 7.68 -0.38
N GLN A 185 -6.93 7.42 0.79
CA GLN A 185 -6.56 8.47 1.74
C GLN A 185 -5.57 9.48 1.14
N GLY A 186 -5.79 10.77 1.47
CA GLY A 186 -4.94 11.86 0.98
C GLY A 186 -5.18 12.25 -0.49
N THR A 187 -6.13 11.61 -1.17
CA THR A 187 -6.53 12.02 -2.53
C THR A 187 -7.67 13.05 -2.45
N GLY A 188 -7.35 14.28 -2.02
CA GLY A 188 -8.33 15.38 -1.96
C GLY A 188 -8.88 15.81 -3.32
N ILE A 189 -8.27 15.35 -4.41
CA ILE A 189 -8.66 15.66 -5.79
C ILE A 189 -8.87 14.32 -6.52
N ARG A 190 -10.02 14.16 -7.15
CA ARG A 190 -10.45 12.96 -7.90
C ARG A 190 -9.38 12.39 -8.83
N GLY A 191 -8.59 13.22 -9.49
CA GLY A 191 -7.54 12.80 -10.42
C GLY A 191 -6.34 12.08 -9.77
N GLN A 192 -6.05 12.33 -8.51
CA GLN A 192 -4.90 11.69 -7.83
C GLN A 192 -5.15 10.20 -7.58
N PHE A 193 -6.36 9.83 -7.19
CA PHE A 193 -6.73 8.43 -7.01
C PHE A 193 -6.69 7.66 -8.34
N GLU A 194 -7.27 8.24 -9.40
CA GLU A 194 -7.23 7.64 -10.74
C GLU A 194 -5.79 7.44 -11.22
N GLN A 195 -4.91 8.41 -10.95
CA GLN A 195 -3.49 8.31 -11.28
C GLN A 195 -2.77 7.18 -10.51
N ARG A 196 -3.03 7.04 -9.20
CA ARG A 196 -2.51 5.93 -8.39
C ARG A 196 -3.00 4.58 -8.93
N MET A 197 -4.28 4.48 -9.27
CA MET A 197 -4.85 3.26 -9.85
C MET A 197 -4.25 2.92 -11.22
N GLN A 198 -4.01 3.91 -12.08
CA GLN A 198 -3.33 3.69 -13.37
C GLN A 198 -1.90 3.21 -13.18
N GLN A 199 -1.18 3.76 -12.20
CA GLN A 199 0.17 3.33 -11.85
C GLN A 199 0.16 1.91 -11.31
N LEU A 200 -0.76 1.56 -10.38
CA LEU A 200 -0.96 0.19 -9.89
C LEU A 200 -1.19 -0.79 -11.05
N MET A 201 -2.06 -0.43 -12.00
CA MET A 201 -2.32 -1.27 -13.18
C MET A 201 -1.08 -1.46 -14.04
N LYS A 202 -0.25 -0.43 -14.20
CA LYS A 202 1.01 -0.51 -14.94
C LYS A 202 2.01 -1.46 -14.25
N GLU A 203 2.11 -1.39 -12.93
CA GLU A 203 2.96 -2.28 -12.13
C GLU A 203 2.51 -3.74 -12.23
N LEU A 204 1.20 -4.01 -12.05
CA LEU A 204 0.64 -5.35 -12.15
C LEU A 204 0.80 -5.99 -13.53
N LYS A 205 0.80 -5.19 -14.61
CA LYS A 205 1.08 -5.68 -15.96
C LYS A 205 2.53 -6.14 -16.14
N GLN A 206 3.45 -5.50 -15.45
CA GLN A 206 4.88 -5.81 -15.50
C GLN A 206 5.23 -6.98 -14.58
N GLN A 207 4.60 -7.07 -13.42
CA GLN A 207 4.82 -8.12 -12.41
C GLN A 207 3.80 -9.26 -12.57
N LYS A 208 4.05 -10.17 -13.52
CA LYS A 208 3.15 -11.30 -13.81
C LYS A 208 3.14 -12.39 -12.73
N ASP A 209 4.03 -12.31 -11.77
CA ASP A 209 4.14 -13.19 -10.61
C ASP A 209 3.26 -12.76 -9.45
N VAL A 210 2.62 -11.60 -9.53
CA VAL A 210 1.72 -11.08 -8.49
C VAL A 210 0.29 -11.58 -8.68
N ILE A 211 -0.31 -12.04 -7.58
CA ILE A 211 -1.74 -12.25 -7.39
C ILE A 211 -2.22 -11.16 -6.44
N LEU A 212 -3.08 -10.28 -6.92
CA LEU A 212 -3.61 -9.18 -6.11
C LEU A 212 -4.76 -9.69 -5.24
N PHE A 213 -4.72 -9.47 -3.94
CA PHE A 213 -5.86 -9.69 -3.05
C PHE A 213 -6.52 -8.37 -2.70
N ILE A 214 -7.82 -8.28 -2.92
CA ILE A 214 -8.64 -7.11 -2.57
C ILE A 214 -9.76 -7.58 -1.66
N ASP A 215 -9.68 -7.17 -0.41
CA ASP A 215 -10.81 -7.31 0.51
C ASP A 215 -11.87 -6.26 0.19
N GLU A 216 -13.13 -6.57 0.42
CA GLU A 216 -14.28 -5.73 0.10
C GLU A 216 -14.21 -5.18 -1.36
N ILE A 217 -13.98 -6.09 -2.33
CA ILE A 217 -13.78 -5.73 -3.75
C ILE A 217 -14.91 -4.85 -4.31
N HIS A 218 -16.09 -4.90 -3.72
CA HIS A 218 -17.23 -4.10 -4.13
C HIS A 218 -17.01 -2.59 -3.94
N GLU A 219 -16.18 -2.18 -2.96
CA GLU A 219 -15.84 -0.77 -2.75
C GLU A 219 -15.11 -0.18 -3.97
N ILE A 220 -14.30 -0.99 -4.65
CA ILE A 220 -13.56 -0.55 -5.83
C ILE A 220 -14.39 -0.67 -7.10
N VAL A 221 -15.17 -1.76 -7.23
CA VAL A 221 -15.84 -2.12 -8.48
C VAL A 221 -17.27 -1.57 -8.54
N GLY A 222 -17.92 -1.37 -7.39
CA GLY A 222 -19.32 -0.95 -7.25
C GLY A 222 -19.53 0.55 -7.07
N ALA A 223 -18.50 1.31 -6.78
CA ALA A 223 -18.58 2.74 -6.43
C ALA A 223 -19.06 3.67 -7.57
N GLY A 224 -19.19 3.17 -8.80
CA GLY A 224 -19.56 3.97 -9.98
C GLY A 224 -21.00 4.50 -10.01
N ASN A 225 -21.87 4.14 -9.05
CA ASN A 225 -23.29 4.52 -9.06
C ASN A 225 -23.65 5.61 -8.03
N ALA A 226 -22.72 6.05 -7.19
CA ALA A 226 -22.96 7.18 -6.29
C ALA A 226 -22.44 8.47 -6.94
N GLU A 227 -23.28 9.49 -7.05
CA GLU A 227 -22.91 10.84 -7.50
C GLU A 227 -21.74 11.35 -6.62
N GLY A 228 -20.52 11.35 -7.19
CA GLY A 228 -19.29 11.79 -6.50
C GLY A 228 -18.36 10.68 -6.03
N GLY A 229 -18.70 9.38 -6.19
CA GLY A 229 -17.84 8.26 -5.84
C GLY A 229 -16.60 8.14 -6.75
N MET A 230 -15.45 7.81 -6.17
CA MET A 230 -14.21 7.56 -6.91
C MET A 230 -14.37 6.25 -7.69
N ASP A 231 -14.42 6.32 -9.03
CA ASP A 231 -14.69 5.18 -9.91
C ASP A 231 -13.39 4.43 -10.27
N ALA A 232 -12.85 3.71 -9.29
CA ALA A 232 -11.74 2.77 -9.54
C ALA A 232 -12.14 1.62 -10.47
N GLY A 233 -13.44 1.30 -10.52
CA GLY A 233 -13.97 0.27 -11.40
C GLY A 233 -13.65 0.53 -12.87
N ASN A 234 -13.73 1.78 -13.33
CA ASN A 234 -13.44 2.12 -14.72
C ASN A 234 -11.97 1.90 -15.10
N VAL A 235 -11.04 1.93 -14.15
CA VAL A 235 -9.62 1.64 -14.40
C VAL A 235 -9.34 0.13 -14.32
N LEU A 236 -9.95 -0.57 -13.34
CA LEU A 236 -9.76 -2.01 -13.13
C LEU A 236 -10.46 -2.88 -14.17
N LYS A 237 -11.73 -2.55 -14.51
CA LYS A 237 -12.57 -3.35 -15.42
C LYS A 237 -11.91 -3.69 -16.75
N PRO A 238 -11.30 -2.73 -17.49
CA PRO A 238 -10.66 -3.03 -18.77
C PRO A 238 -9.48 -3.99 -18.64
N SER A 239 -8.64 -3.79 -17.63
CA SER A 239 -7.45 -4.62 -17.39
C SER A 239 -7.82 -6.04 -16.93
N LEU A 240 -8.82 -6.16 -16.05
CA LEU A 240 -9.37 -7.43 -15.62
C LEU A 240 -10.05 -8.17 -16.79
N ALA A 241 -10.82 -7.45 -17.63
CA ALA A 241 -11.47 -8.00 -18.81
C ALA A 241 -10.47 -8.55 -19.84
N ARG A 242 -9.29 -7.94 -19.97
CA ARG A 242 -8.20 -8.43 -20.82
C ARG A 242 -7.36 -9.55 -20.18
N GLY A 243 -7.52 -9.80 -18.87
CA GLY A 243 -6.73 -10.80 -18.14
C GLY A 243 -5.27 -10.41 -17.97
N GLU A 244 -5.01 -9.13 -17.79
CA GLU A 244 -3.65 -8.57 -17.69
C GLU A 244 -2.98 -8.90 -16.35
N PHE A 245 -3.76 -9.22 -15.32
CA PHE A 245 -3.32 -9.65 -13.99
C PHE A 245 -4.29 -10.65 -13.38
N GLN A 246 -3.90 -11.29 -12.27
CA GLN A 246 -4.74 -12.21 -11.49
C GLN A 246 -5.19 -11.54 -10.20
N LEU A 247 -6.45 -11.77 -9.83
CA LEU A 247 -7.10 -11.19 -8.66
C LEU A 247 -7.76 -12.28 -7.83
N VAL A 248 -7.67 -12.15 -6.52
CA VAL A 248 -8.55 -12.78 -5.54
C VAL A 248 -9.35 -11.66 -4.88
N GLY A 249 -10.68 -11.72 -4.94
CA GLY A 249 -11.56 -10.77 -4.26
C GLY A 249 -12.22 -11.40 -3.05
N ALA A 250 -12.66 -10.58 -2.10
CA ALA A 250 -13.57 -10.98 -1.02
C ALA A 250 -14.72 -9.98 -0.92
N THR A 251 -15.94 -10.48 -0.66
CA THR A 251 -17.13 -9.63 -0.51
C THR A 251 -18.28 -10.44 0.11
N THR A 252 -19.40 -9.78 0.37
CA THR A 252 -20.64 -10.46 0.77
C THR A 252 -21.46 -10.93 -0.45
N LEU A 253 -22.43 -11.82 -0.22
CA LEU A 253 -23.30 -12.32 -1.29
C LEU A 253 -24.11 -11.21 -1.96
N ASN A 254 -24.63 -10.27 -1.17
CA ASN A 254 -25.47 -9.18 -1.69
C ASN A 254 -24.69 -8.24 -2.61
N GLU A 255 -23.49 -7.91 -2.22
CA GLU A 255 -22.60 -7.04 -2.99
C GLU A 255 -22.08 -7.73 -4.24
N PHE A 256 -21.77 -9.04 -4.15
CA PHE A 256 -21.36 -9.81 -5.32
C PHE A 256 -22.44 -9.83 -6.41
N ARG A 257 -23.73 -9.96 -6.04
CA ARG A 257 -24.84 -9.88 -6.99
C ARG A 257 -24.86 -8.54 -7.76
N THR A 258 -24.38 -7.47 -7.16
CA THR A 258 -24.25 -6.17 -7.84
C THR A 258 -23.08 -6.17 -8.81
N ILE A 259 -21.94 -6.75 -8.43
CA ILE A 259 -20.79 -6.92 -9.31
C ILE A 259 -21.13 -7.83 -10.52
N GLU A 260 -21.89 -8.89 -10.29
CA GLU A 260 -22.26 -9.88 -11.31
C GLU A 260 -23.17 -9.29 -12.40
N LYS A 261 -23.88 -8.19 -12.14
CA LYS A 261 -24.66 -7.47 -13.16
C LYS A 261 -23.78 -6.86 -14.26
N ASP A 262 -22.50 -6.59 -13.97
CA ASP A 262 -21.54 -6.16 -14.97
C ASP A 262 -21.05 -7.36 -15.80
N ALA A 263 -21.51 -7.45 -17.03
CA ALA A 263 -21.18 -8.57 -17.92
C ALA A 263 -19.68 -8.75 -18.20
N ALA A 264 -18.89 -7.70 -18.12
CA ALA A 264 -17.44 -7.77 -18.33
C ALA A 264 -16.75 -8.45 -17.14
N LEU A 265 -17.19 -8.15 -15.93
CA LEU A 265 -16.68 -8.75 -14.68
C LEU A 265 -17.19 -10.18 -14.48
N ALA A 266 -18.47 -10.42 -14.73
CA ALA A 266 -19.08 -11.74 -14.61
C ALA A 266 -18.38 -12.84 -15.43
N ARG A 267 -17.80 -12.45 -16.58
CA ARG A 267 -17.02 -13.36 -17.44
C ARG A 267 -15.62 -13.68 -16.91
N ARG A 268 -15.14 -12.97 -15.91
CA ARG A 268 -13.77 -13.06 -15.39
C ARG A 268 -13.69 -13.50 -13.93
N LEU A 269 -14.74 -13.21 -13.18
CA LEU A 269 -14.85 -13.55 -11.77
C LEU A 269 -15.55 -14.88 -11.59
N GLN A 270 -15.09 -15.67 -10.61
CA GLN A 270 -15.68 -16.95 -10.25
C GLN A 270 -15.95 -16.98 -8.74
N PRO A 271 -17.21 -17.08 -8.31
CA PRO A 271 -17.54 -17.13 -6.90
C PRO A 271 -17.05 -18.41 -6.23
N VAL A 272 -16.58 -18.26 -4.99
CA VAL A 272 -16.22 -19.33 -4.06
C VAL A 272 -16.95 -19.03 -2.75
N GLN A 273 -17.91 -19.88 -2.40
CA GLN A 273 -18.65 -19.74 -1.16
C GLN A 273 -17.76 -20.08 0.03
N VAL A 274 -17.78 -19.24 1.04
CA VAL A 274 -17.12 -19.41 2.33
C VAL A 274 -18.18 -19.33 3.41
N ASP A 275 -18.57 -20.51 3.90
CA ASP A 275 -19.60 -20.62 4.92
C ASP A 275 -19.02 -20.48 6.33
N GLU A 276 -19.88 -20.23 7.30
CA GLU A 276 -19.49 -20.28 8.70
C GLU A 276 -18.97 -21.68 9.07
N PRO A 277 -17.90 -21.77 9.86
CA PRO A 277 -17.40 -23.07 10.30
C PRO A 277 -18.41 -23.72 11.23
N SER A 278 -18.54 -25.06 11.12
CA SER A 278 -19.32 -25.86 12.07
C SER A 278 -18.72 -25.76 13.49
N VAL A 279 -19.49 -26.16 14.50
CA VAL A 279 -19.00 -26.21 15.88
C VAL A 279 -17.72 -27.04 16.02
N GLU A 280 -17.68 -28.20 15.33
CA GLU A 280 -16.54 -29.09 15.35
C GLU A 280 -15.29 -28.48 14.68
N GLU A 281 -15.49 -27.77 13.57
CA GLU A 281 -14.42 -27.03 12.89
C GLU A 281 -13.93 -25.86 13.73
N THR A 282 -14.86 -25.13 14.39
CA THR A 282 -14.51 -24.03 15.30
C THR A 282 -13.66 -24.51 16.44
N ILE A 283 -13.99 -25.66 17.05
CA ILE A 283 -13.16 -26.28 18.10
C ILE A 283 -11.74 -26.60 17.59
N LYS A 284 -11.63 -27.14 16.37
CA LYS A 284 -10.32 -27.41 15.75
C LYS A 284 -9.53 -26.13 15.51
N ILE A 285 -10.17 -25.06 15.02
CA ILE A 285 -9.56 -23.76 14.83
C ILE A 285 -9.03 -23.21 16.15
N LEU A 286 -9.84 -23.17 17.19
CA LEU A 286 -9.45 -22.68 18.52
C LEU A 286 -8.28 -23.50 19.10
N ASN A 287 -8.30 -24.83 18.98
CA ASN A 287 -7.19 -25.67 19.43
C ASN A 287 -5.91 -25.42 18.63
N GLY A 288 -6.01 -25.10 17.35
CA GLY A 288 -4.83 -24.87 16.51
C GLY A 288 -4.15 -23.53 16.76
N ILE A 289 -4.91 -22.47 17.11
CA ILE A 289 -4.35 -21.16 17.44
C ILE A 289 -3.97 -21.03 18.92
N ARG A 290 -4.46 -21.92 19.78
CA ARG A 290 -4.30 -21.91 21.23
C ARG A 290 -2.87 -21.68 21.67
N ASN A 291 -1.91 -22.45 21.14
CA ASN A 291 -0.51 -22.38 21.57
C ASN A 291 0.11 -21.00 21.34
N LYS A 292 -0.26 -20.31 20.25
CA LYS A 292 0.21 -18.95 19.97
C LYS A 292 -0.36 -17.94 20.96
N TYR A 293 -1.65 -18.06 21.27
CA TYR A 293 -2.30 -17.17 22.26
C TYR A 293 -1.80 -17.41 23.68
N GLU A 294 -1.61 -18.68 24.07
CA GLU A 294 -1.01 -19.02 25.36
C GLU A 294 0.41 -18.46 25.50
N ALA A 295 1.23 -18.57 24.44
CA ALA A 295 2.58 -18.02 24.43
C ALA A 295 2.58 -16.49 24.50
N TYR A 296 1.70 -15.83 23.75
CA TYR A 296 1.63 -14.38 23.70
C TYR A 296 1.13 -13.75 25.00
N HIS A 297 0.10 -14.34 25.60
CA HIS A 297 -0.51 -13.83 26.83
C HIS A 297 0.08 -14.41 28.11
N HIS A 298 1.05 -15.33 28.01
CA HIS A 298 1.66 -16.02 29.15
C HIS A 298 0.63 -16.70 30.08
N VAL A 299 -0.43 -17.27 29.51
CA VAL A 299 -1.51 -18.01 30.20
C VAL A 299 -1.57 -19.46 29.70
N LYS A 300 -2.22 -20.34 30.49
CA LYS A 300 -2.48 -21.75 30.11
C LYS A 300 -3.97 -22.01 30.09
#